data_245bf8e91c8070d82374381ada18243b
#
_entry.id   245bf8e91c8070d82374381ada18243b
#
_cell.length_a   1.000
_cell.length_b   1.000
_cell.length_c   1.000
_cell.angle_alpha   90.00
_cell.angle_beta   90.00
_cell.angle_gamma   90.00
#
_symmetry.space_group_name_H-M   'P 1'
#
loop_
_entity.id
_entity.type
_entity.pdbx_description
1 polymer ?
#
loop_
_entity_poly.entity_id
_entity_poly.type
_entity_poly.pdbx_seq_one_letter_code
_entity_poly.pdbx_strand_id
1 'polypeptide(L)'
;MHRRFSPRAIISRCGALLCLLALLGLCSCQSMEGCGQLKEHIIHGFNDWITPLSHQALTASESLTGERLLGEDDYVGSYAADYNHFNGREILFGGTALTREGGNKLSASYELSVSSGTVQLYWLEQDEEHLIADNDGSGTYHFTIGSGNNYIILEGENFSGSLKLLCQ
;
A
#
# COMPACT_ATOMS: atom_id res chain seq x y z
N MET A 1 -29.08 -67.03 38.97
CA MET A 1 -29.29 -66.77 37.53
C MET A 1 -28.10 -65.96 36.99
N HIS A 2 -26.97 -66.66 36.62
CA HIS A 2 -25.76 -65.99 36.17
C HIS A 2 -25.82 -65.82 34.65
N ARG A 3 -25.93 -64.54 34.17
CA ARG A 3 -25.73 -64.23 32.75
C ARG A 3 -24.23 -64.25 32.42
N ARG A 4 -23.77 -65.21 31.66
CA ARG A 4 -22.43 -65.27 31.10
C ARG A 4 -22.32 -64.20 29.98
N PHE A 5 -21.52 -63.16 30.22
CA PHE A 5 -21.16 -62.24 29.19
C PHE A 5 -20.16 -62.91 28.23
N SER A 6 -20.50 -62.94 26.94
CA SER A 6 -19.65 -63.50 25.91
C SER A 6 -18.51 -62.53 25.58
N PRO A 7 -17.23 -62.96 25.66
CA PRO A 7 -16.07 -62.07 25.38
C PRO A 7 -16.01 -61.60 23.94
N ARG A 8 -16.71 -62.26 23.02
CA ARG A 8 -16.75 -61.88 21.59
C ARG A 8 -17.48 -60.55 21.32
N ALA A 9 -18.43 -60.16 22.17
CA ALA A 9 -19.19 -58.92 22.00
C ALA A 9 -18.39 -57.68 22.42
N ILE A 10 -17.39 -57.84 23.31
CA ILE A 10 -16.55 -56.72 23.81
C ILE A 10 -15.50 -56.35 22.76
N ILE A 11 -14.88 -57.35 22.11
CA ILE A 11 -13.85 -57.14 21.08
C ILE A 11 -14.43 -56.46 19.84
N SER A 12 -15.64 -56.82 19.45
CA SER A 12 -16.34 -56.19 18.30
C SER A 12 -16.66 -54.70 18.54
N ARG A 13 -17.03 -54.34 19.79
CA ARG A 13 -17.35 -52.94 20.13
C ARG A 13 -16.10 -52.06 20.25
N CYS A 14 -14.98 -52.60 20.76
CA CYS A 14 -13.72 -51.89 20.79
C CYS A 14 -13.14 -51.65 19.40
N GLY A 15 -13.26 -52.63 18.48
CA GLY A 15 -12.84 -52.47 17.09
C GLY A 15 -13.60 -51.37 16.34
N ALA A 16 -14.92 -51.34 16.53
CA ALA A 16 -15.74 -50.32 15.91
C ALA A 16 -15.45 -48.89 16.44
N LEU A 17 -15.16 -48.77 17.75
CA LEU A 17 -14.80 -47.48 18.37
C LEU A 17 -13.42 -46.99 17.90
N LEU A 18 -12.46 -47.89 17.75
CA LEU A 18 -11.13 -47.56 17.22
C LEU A 18 -11.17 -47.15 15.75
N CYS A 19 -12.00 -47.78 14.93
CA CYS A 19 -12.21 -47.38 13.54
C CYS A 19 -12.89 -45.99 13.44
N LEU A 20 -13.84 -45.70 14.34
CA LEU A 20 -14.52 -44.39 14.38
C LEU A 20 -13.57 -43.23 14.76
N LEU A 21 -12.67 -43.48 15.72
CA LEU A 21 -11.63 -42.52 16.11
C LEU A 21 -10.58 -42.31 15.01
N ALA A 22 -10.21 -43.36 14.27
CA ALA A 22 -9.33 -43.23 13.13
C ALA A 22 -9.94 -42.42 11.97
N LEU A 23 -11.25 -42.57 11.70
CA LEU A 23 -11.97 -41.81 10.70
C LEU A 23 -12.12 -40.33 11.09
N LEU A 24 -12.31 -40.03 12.37
CA LEU A 24 -12.33 -38.63 12.85
C LEU A 24 -10.95 -37.98 12.82
N GLY A 25 -9.87 -38.77 13.04
CA GLY A 25 -8.49 -38.28 12.91
C GLY A 25 -8.08 -37.96 11.47
N LEU A 26 -8.60 -38.71 10.49
CA LEU A 26 -8.34 -38.44 9.06
C LEU A 26 -9.11 -37.23 8.52
N CYS A 27 -10.27 -36.93 9.09
CA CYS A 27 -11.06 -35.74 8.66
C CYS A 27 -10.45 -34.41 9.14
N SER A 28 -9.64 -34.42 10.23
CA SER A 28 -9.02 -33.18 10.72
C SER A 28 -7.74 -32.78 9.95
N CYS A 29 -7.14 -33.68 9.18
CA CYS A 29 -5.99 -33.36 8.34
C CYS A 29 -6.36 -32.75 6.98
N GLN A 30 -7.58 -32.99 6.48
CA GLN A 30 -8.01 -32.41 5.20
C GLN A 30 -8.46 -30.94 5.28
N SER A 31 -8.74 -30.44 6.48
CA SER A 31 -9.13 -29.03 6.66
C SER A 31 -7.96 -28.04 6.74
N MET A 32 -6.71 -28.53 6.82
CA MET A 32 -5.53 -27.65 6.84
C MET A 32 -5.01 -27.27 5.44
N GLU A 33 -5.25 -28.09 4.42
CA GLU A 33 -4.84 -27.73 3.04
C GLU A 33 -5.69 -26.60 2.45
N GLY A 34 -6.98 -26.55 2.79
CA GLY A 34 -7.84 -25.45 2.38
C GLY A 34 -7.49 -24.11 3.02
N CYS A 35 -6.92 -24.11 4.22
CA CYS A 35 -6.49 -22.89 4.91
C CYS A 35 -5.19 -22.31 4.33
N GLY A 36 -4.31 -23.17 3.80
CA GLY A 36 -3.09 -22.78 3.12
C GLY A 36 -3.37 -22.11 1.78
N GLN A 37 -4.23 -22.71 0.98
CA GLN A 37 -4.62 -22.14 -0.32
C GLN A 37 -5.40 -20.82 -0.20
N LEU A 38 -6.28 -20.70 0.81
CA LEU A 38 -6.98 -19.44 1.07
C LEU A 38 -6.02 -18.34 1.52
N LYS A 39 -5.04 -18.67 2.34
CA LYS A 39 -4.00 -17.75 2.78
C LYS A 39 -3.11 -17.31 1.61
N GLU A 40 -2.71 -18.22 0.75
CA GLU A 40 -1.93 -17.92 -0.46
C GLU A 40 -2.74 -17.06 -1.45
N HIS A 41 -4.01 -17.35 -1.63
CA HIS A 41 -4.89 -16.57 -2.51
C HIS A 41 -5.13 -15.14 -2.00
N ILE A 42 -5.25 -14.98 -0.68
CA ILE A 42 -5.34 -13.65 -0.05
C ILE A 42 -4.01 -12.91 -0.17
N ILE A 43 -2.87 -13.57 0.05
CA ILE A 43 -1.53 -12.98 -0.09
C ILE A 43 -1.24 -12.60 -1.54
N HIS A 44 -1.58 -13.44 -2.52
CA HIS A 44 -1.43 -13.13 -3.93
C HIS A 44 -2.35 -11.99 -4.36
N GLY A 45 -3.63 -12.01 -3.99
CA GLY A 45 -4.55 -10.91 -4.27
C GLY A 45 -4.11 -9.58 -3.64
N PHE A 46 -3.56 -9.64 -2.43
CA PHE A 46 -3.02 -8.47 -1.75
C PHE A 46 -1.71 -7.99 -2.40
N ASN A 47 -0.82 -8.90 -2.80
CA ASN A 47 0.40 -8.56 -3.54
C ASN A 47 0.10 -8.01 -4.93
N ASP A 48 -0.87 -8.59 -5.66
CA ASP A 48 -1.28 -8.11 -6.98
C ASP A 48 -1.91 -6.70 -6.91
N TRP A 49 -2.54 -6.36 -5.80
CA TRP A 49 -3.13 -5.03 -5.58
C TRP A 49 -2.08 -4.01 -5.08
N ILE A 50 -1.13 -4.43 -4.24
CA ILE A 50 -0.05 -3.56 -3.72
C ILE A 50 1.13 -3.46 -4.71
N THR A 51 1.39 -4.49 -5.52
CA THR A 51 2.54 -4.51 -6.44
C THR A 51 2.59 -3.29 -7.39
N PRO A 52 1.47 -2.81 -7.99
CA PRO A 52 1.52 -1.59 -8.79
C PRO A 52 1.89 -0.34 -7.97
N LEU A 53 1.35 -0.22 -6.75
CA LEU A 53 1.63 0.91 -5.85
C LEU A 53 3.05 0.85 -5.25
N SER A 54 3.50 -0.33 -4.83
CA SER A 54 4.84 -0.49 -4.26
C SER A 54 5.94 -0.40 -5.30
N HIS A 55 5.75 -0.92 -6.52
CA HIS A 55 6.70 -0.74 -7.62
C HIS A 55 6.76 0.71 -8.11
N GLN A 56 5.64 1.41 -8.20
CA GLN A 56 5.63 2.84 -8.53
C GLN A 56 6.25 3.68 -7.41
N ALA A 57 5.96 3.38 -6.15
CA ALA A 57 6.56 4.07 -5.01
C ALA A 57 8.08 3.83 -4.90
N LEU A 58 8.53 2.59 -5.07
CA LEU A 58 9.95 2.24 -5.06
C LEU A 58 10.68 2.80 -6.27
N THR A 59 10.10 2.74 -7.47
CA THR A 59 10.70 3.28 -8.70
C THR A 59 10.74 4.81 -8.66
N ALA A 60 9.69 5.47 -8.19
CA ALA A 60 9.65 6.92 -8.05
C ALA A 60 10.62 7.44 -6.97
N SER A 61 10.89 6.65 -5.91
CA SER A 61 11.90 7.00 -4.90
C SER A 61 13.33 6.87 -5.40
N GLU A 62 13.59 5.99 -6.37
CA GLU A 62 14.94 5.72 -6.89
C GLU A 62 15.31 6.54 -8.14
N SER A 63 14.33 7.13 -8.84
CA SER A 63 14.57 7.86 -10.10
C SER A 63 13.71 9.12 -10.24
N LEU A 64 13.83 10.04 -9.26
CA LEU A 64 13.26 11.38 -9.41
C LEU A 64 14.03 12.14 -10.51
N THR A 65 13.31 12.90 -11.33
CA THR A 65 13.92 13.77 -12.36
C THR A 65 14.75 14.88 -11.72
N GLY A 66 14.31 15.37 -10.54
CA GLY A 66 14.95 16.46 -9.84
C GLY A 66 15.67 16.05 -8.55
N GLU A 67 16.11 17.06 -7.81
CA GLU A 67 16.78 16.93 -6.53
C GLU A 67 15.76 17.11 -5.39
N ARG A 68 15.72 16.12 -4.49
CA ARG A 68 14.89 16.13 -3.30
C ARG A 68 15.77 16.16 -2.05
N LEU A 69 15.49 17.10 -1.16
CA LEU A 69 16.08 17.19 0.17
C LEU A 69 14.98 16.96 1.20
N LEU A 70 15.04 15.85 1.91
CA LEU A 70 14.11 15.54 3.00
C LEU A 70 14.47 16.34 4.26
N GLY A 71 13.44 16.72 5.02
CA GLY A 71 13.55 17.38 6.31
C GLY A 71 13.56 16.39 7.48
N GLU A 72 12.65 16.58 8.43
CA GLU A 72 12.58 15.73 9.63
C GLU A 72 12.01 14.34 9.32
N ASP A 73 11.21 14.24 8.27
CA ASP A 73 10.57 13.01 7.81
C ASP A 73 10.31 13.06 6.29
N ASP A 74 9.64 12.02 5.76
CA ASP A 74 9.34 11.88 4.32
C ASP A 74 8.26 12.86 3.82
N TYR A 75 7.61 13.61 4.71
CA TYR A 75 6.53 14.54 4.37
C TYR A 75 6.99 15.99 4.21
N VAL A 76 8.15 16.32 4.75
CA VAL A 76 8.68 17.70 4.72
C VAL A 76 10.02 17.75 4.02
N GLY A 77 10.30 18.90 3.38
CA GLY A 77 11.53 19.10 2.65
C GLY A 77 11.35 19.95 1.41
N SER A 78 12.36 19.98 0.54
CA SER A 78 12.31 20.69 -0.73
C SER A 78 12.55 19.77 -1.91
N TYR A 79 11.94 20.13 -3.04
CA TYR A 79 12.15 19.47 -4.33
C TYR A 79 12.31 20.50 -5.43
N ALA A 80 13.24 20.28 -6.35
CA ALA A 80 13.43 21.13 -7.53
C ALA A 80 13.78 20.26 -8.74
N ALA A 81 13.09 20.49 -9.86
CA ALA A 81 13.29 19.75 -11.10
C ALA A 81 13.04 20.63 -12.33
N ASP A 82 13.80 20.34 -13.40
CA ASP A 82 13.51 20.77 -14.76
C ASP A 82 13.09 19.54 -15.57
N TYR A 83 11.93 19.62 -16.20
CA TYR A 83 11.32 18.53 -16.99
C TYR A 83 11.44 18.79 -18.49
N ASN A 84 11.73 17.74 -19.24
CA ASN A 84 11.82 17.79 -20.69
C ASN A 84 11.09 16.58 -21.30
N HIS A 85 9.91 16.80 -21.86
CA HIS A 85 9.02 15.78 -22.43
C HIS A 85 8.73 14.63 -21.45
N PHE A 86 8.55 14.97 -20.17
CA PHE A 86 8.29 14.02 -19.12
C PHE A 86 6.92 13.36 -19.30
N ASN A 87 6.90 12.03 -19.17
CA ASN A 87 5.69 11.22 -19.19
C ASN A 87 5.75 10.27 -18.00
N GLY A 88 4.80 10.40 -17.09
CA GLY A 88 4.71 9.53 -15.95
C GLY A 88 4.34 10.23 -14.66
N ARG A 89 4.61 9.55 -13.58
CA ARG A 89 4.23 9.96 -12.22
C ARG A 89 5.46 9.88 -11.31
N GLU A 90 5.67 10.91 -10.50
CA GLU A 90 6.70 10.96 -9.46
C GLU A 90 6.08 11.21 -8.10
N ILE A 91 6.45 10.41 -7.11
CA ILE A 91 6.09 10.63 -5.71
C ILE A 91 7.18 11.50 -5.09
N LEU A 92 6.84 12.75 -4.79
CA LEU A 92 7.79 13.74 -4.31
C LEU A 92 7.98 13.67 -2.81
N PHE A 93 6.89 13.60 -2.06
CA PHE A 93 6.87 13.51 -0.60
C PHE A 93 5.77 12.57 -0.14
N GLY A 94 5.90 12.03 1.08
CA GLY A 94 4.83 11.28 1.73
C GLY A 94 5.16 9.84 2.06
N GLY A 95 4.17 9.17 2.62
CA GLY A 95 4.27 7.79 3.10
C GLY A 95 2.96 7.29 3.69
N THR A 96 3.05 6.19 4.42
CA THR A 96 1.93 5.66 5.21
C THR A 96 2.14 6.02 6.67
N ALA A 97 1.43 7.04 7.15
CA ALA A 97 1.57 7.52 8.53
C ALA A 97 0.37 7.11 9.40
N LEU A 98 0.66 6.78 10.66
CA LEU A 98 -0.35 6.69 11.70
C LEU A 98 -0.40 8.00 12.51
N THR A 99 0.77 8.55 12.85
CA THR A 99 0.94 9.85 13.53
C THR A 99 2.33 10.38 13.23
N ARG A 100 2.48 11.72 13.12
CA ARG A 100 3.76 12.40 12.96
C ARG A 100 4.14 13.12 14.26
N GLU A 101 5.43 13.09 14.63
CA GLU A 101 5.93 13.84 15.79
C GLU A 101 5.87 15.35 15.56
N GLY A 102 6.11 15.82 14.33
CA GLY A 102 6.01 17.22 13.91
C GLY A 102 4.58 17.75 13.75
N GLY A 103 3.55 16.90 14.02
CA GLY A 103 2.14 17.23 13.81
C GLY A 103 1.66 16.94 12.39
N ASN A 104 0.35 16.94 12.19
CA ASN A 104 -0.28 16.49 10.94
C ASN A 104 -0.65 17.64 9.99
N LYS A 105 -0.55 18.90 10.42
CA LYS A 105 -0.86 20.05 9.56
C LYS A 105 0.37 20.40 8.76
N LEU A 106 0.24 20.41 7.45
CA LEU A 106 1.31 20.70 6.51
C LEU A 106 0.91 21.79 5.52
N SER A 107 1.94 22.35 4.88
CA SER A 107 1.76 23.20 3.71
C SER A 107 2.73 22.81 2.60
N ALA A 108 2.25 22.87 1.35
CA ALA A 108 3.03 22.71 0.14
C ALA A 108 3.08 24.04 -0.60
N SER A 109 4.22 24.74 -0.55
CA SER A 109 4.46 25.95 -1.33
C SER A 109 5.15 25.60 -2.63
N TYR A 110 4.61 26.05 -3.76
CA TYR A 110 5.10 25.66 -5.08
C TYR A 110 5.31 26.84 -6.03
N GLU A 111 6.24 26.68 -6.94
CA GLU A 111 6.41 27.45 -8.19
C GLU A 111 6.42 26.44 -9.34
N LEU A 112 5.39 26.43 -10.17
CA LEU A 112 5.24 25.55 -11.34
C LEU A 112 5.31 26.38 -12.60
N SER A 113 6.17 25.97 -13.56
CA SER A 113 6.23 26.56 -14.89
C SER A 113 5.96 25.47 -15.93
N VAL A 114 5.07 25.76 -16.87
CA VAL A 114 4.66 24.84 -17.94
C VAL A 114 4.98 25.45 -19.29
N SER A 115 5.98 24.90 -19.99
CA SER A 115 6.35 25.31 -21.35
C SER A 115 5.59 24.54 -22.41
N SER A 116 5.31 23.25 -22.17
CA SER A 116 4.50 22.40 -23.05
C SER A 116 4.00 21.15 -22.32
N GLY A 117 3.00 20.47 -22.91
CA GLY A 117 2.38 19.28 -22.34
C GLY A 117 1.36 19.62 -21.25
N THR A 118 1.04 18.63 -20.45
CA THR A 118 0.16 18.78 -19.29
C THR A 118 0.84 18.26 -18.02
N VAL A 119 0.49 18.84 -16.89
CA VAL A 119 1.02 18.46 -15.59
C VAL A 119 -0.06 18.62 -14.53
N GLN A 120 -0.04 17.75 -13.54
CA GLN A 120 -0.82 17.87 -12.32
C GLN A 120 0.09 17.66 -11.12
N LEU A 121 0.04 18.56 -10.17
CA LEU A 121 0.60 18.43 -8.84
C LEU A 121 -0.58 18.25 -7.89
N TYR A 122 -0.63 17.16 -7.15
CA TYR A 122 -1.75 16.87 -6.26
C TYR A 122 -1.29 16.16 -4.98
N TRP A 123 -2.12 16.27 -3.96
CA TRP A 123 -2.01 15.49 -2.75
C TRP A 123 -2.99 14.32 -2.82
N LEU A 124 -2.45 13.10 -2.69
CA LEU A 124 -3.21 11.86 -2.61
C LEU A 124 -3.41 11.50 -1.15
N GLU A 125 -4.64 11.56 -0.65
CA GLU A 125 -5.06 11.07 0.66
C GLU A 125 -5.80 9.75 0.49
N GLN A 126 -5.19 8.65 0.91
CA GLN A 126 -5.69 7.31 0.64
C GLN A 126 -5.88 7.06 -0.87
N ASP A 127 -7.11 7.17 -1.36
CA ASP A 127 -7.47 7.02 -2.78
C ASP A 127 -8.12 8.30 -3.35
N GLU A 128 -8.12 9.42 -2.61
CA GLU A 128 -8.69 10.70 -3.02
C GLU A 128 -7.59 11.67 -3.46
N GLU A 129 -7.71 12.18 -4.69
CA GLU A 129 -6.78 13.15 -5.27
C GLU A 129 -7.27 14.58 -5.03
N HIS A 130 -6.43 15.40 -4.40
CA HIS A 130 -6.67 16.80 -4.14
C HIS A 130 -5.71 17.65 -4.97
N LEU A 131 -6.22 18.29 -6.01
CA LEU A 131 -5.41 19.09 -6.92
C LEU A 131 -4.77 20.28 -6.18
N ILE A 132 -3.45 20.42 -6.35
CA ILE A 132 -2.65 21.54 -5.84
C ILE A 132 -2.42 22.55 -6.98
N ALA A 133 -1.95 22.09 -8.15
CA ALA A 133 -1.69 22.90 -9.32
C ALA A 133 -1.71 22.05 -10.61
N ASP A 134 -2.14 22.65 -11.72
CA ASP A 134 -2.18 22.05 -13.06
C ASP A 134 -1.70 22.96 -14.20
N ASN A 135 -1.26 24.17 -13.87
CA ASN A 135 -0.79 25.18 -14.83
C ASN A 135 0.28 26.09 -14.21
N ASP A 136 0.84 26.98 -15.02
CA ASP A 136 1.78 27.98 -14.55
C ASP A 136 1.26 28.75 -13.34
N GLY A 137 2.12 28.89 -12.34
CA GLY A 137 1.77 29.67 -11.16
C GLY A 137 2.61 29.33 -9.94
N SER A 138 2.28 30.03 -8.88
CA SER A 138 2.85 29.78 -7.56
C SER A 138 1.76 29.92 -6.50
N GLY A 139 1.91 29.17 -5.42
CA GLY A 139 0.93 29.21 -4.34
C GLY A 139 1.37 28.40 -3.13
N THR A 140 0.47 28.34 -2.16
CA THR A 140 0.62 27.48 -0.99
C THR A 140 -0.68 26.73 -0.75
N TYR A 141 -0.59 25.42 -0.69
CA TYR A 141 -1.69 24.52 -0.39
C TYR A 141 -1.53 24.00 1.04
N HIS A 142 -2.59 24.09 1.83
CA HIS A 142 -2.61 23.60 3.21
C HIS A 142 -3.43 22.34 3.32
N PHE A 143 -2.89 21.33 3.98
CA PHE A 143 -3.56 20.05 4.16
C PHE A 143 -3.26 19.46 5.53
N THR A 144 -4.01 18.42 5.91
CA THR A 144 -3.82 17.72 7.17
C THR A 144 -3.70 16.24 6.87
N ILE A 145 -2.58 15.63 7.21
CA ILE A 145 -2.34 14.21 7.03
C ILE A 145 -3.27 13.41 7.92
N GLY A 146 -4.08 12.55 7.29
CA GLY A 146 -4.89 11.53 7.95
C GLY A 146 -4.11 10.23 8.18
N SER A 147 -4.77 9.25 8.79
CA SER A 147 -4.23 7.89 8.87
C SER A 147 -4.25 7.22 7.50
N GLY A 148 -3.18 6.48 7.16
CA GLY A 148 -3.05 5.78 5.89
C GLY A 148 -2.08 6.44 4.92
N ASN A 149 -2.30 6.24 3.63
CA ASN A 149 -1.44 6.74 2.58
C ASN A 149 -1.64 8.23 2.35
N ASN A 150 -0.55 8.98 2.35
CA ASN A 150 -0.55 10.42 2.08
C ASN A 150 0.68 10.73 1.23
N TYR A 151 0.49 11.19 -0.01
CA TYR A 151 1.58 11.45 -0.94
C TYR A 151 1.37 12.77 -1.68
N ILE A 152 2.44 13.52 -1.91
CA ILE A 152 2.46 14.60 -2.90
C ILE A 152 3.07 14.04 -4.17
N ILE A 153 2.32 14.15 -5.27
CA ILE A 153 2.59 13.51 -6.54
C ILE A 153 2.59 14.55 -7.66
N LEU A 154 3.56 14.45 -8.56
CA LEU A 154 3.54 15.12 -9.85
C LEU A 154 3.25 14.08 -10.93
N GLU A 155 2.27 14.34 -11.78
CA GLU A 155 1.96 13.54 -12.97
C GLU A 155 2.03 14.41 -14.21
N GLY A 156 2.75 13.96 -15.23
CA GLY A 156 2.95 14.70 -16.47
C GLY A 156 2.67 13.87 -17.72
N GLU A 157 2.15 14.53 -18.75
CA GLU A 157 2.01 13.97 -20.09
C GLU A 157 2.70 14.92 -21.10
N ASN A 158 3.83 14.45 -21.63
CA ASN A 158 4.72 15.23 -22.52
C ASN A 158 5.10 16.58 -21.90
N PHE A 159 5.22 16.62 -20.57
CA PHE A 159 5.44 17.83 -19.80
C PHE A 159 6.87 18.33 -19.96
N SER A 160 7.01 19.61 -20.34
CA SER A 160 8.24 20.37 -20.26
C SER A 160 8.04 21.62 -19.45
N GLY A 161 8.91 21.87 -18.48
CA GLY A 161 8.76 22.96 -17.56
C GLY A 161 9.64 22.78 -16.32
N SER A 162 9.27 23.41 -15.22
CA SER A 162 10.00 23.27 -13.96
C SER A 162 9.05 23.26 -12.77
N LEU A 163 9.46 22.59 -11.71
CA LEU A 163 8.80 22.63 -10.40
C LEU A 163 9.81 22.97 -9.33
N LYS A 164 9.45 23.91 -8.44
CA LYS A 164 10.04 24.04 -7.11
C LYS A 164 8.93 23.82 -6.09
N LEU A 165 9.20 22.99 -5.11
CA LEU A 165 8.23 22.62 -4.06
C LEU A 165 8.92 22.64 -2.69
N LEU A 166 8.24 23.22 -1.72
CA LEU A 166 8.64 23.23 -0.32
C LEU A 166 7.47 22.73 0.53
N CYS A 167 7.67 21.60 1.20
CA CYS A 167 6.73 21.02 2.16
C CYS A 167 7.23 21.25 3.59
N GLN A 168 6.34 21.80 4.44
CA GLN A 168 6.66 22.13 5.82
C GLN A 168 5.44 22.05 6.75
#